data_89097c50e7ff980305107ec75cb1be90
#
_entry.id   89097c50e7ff980305107ec75cb1be90
#
_cell.length_a   1.000
_cell.length_b   1.000
_cell.length_c   1.000
_cell.angle_alpha   90.00
_cell.angle_beta   90.00
_cell.angle_gamma   90.00
#
_symmetry.space_group_name_H-M   'P 1'
#
loop_
_entity.id
_entity.type
_entity.pdbx_description
1 polymer ?
#
loop_
_entity_poly.entity_id
_entity_poly.type
_entity_poly.pdbx_seq_one_letter_code
_entity_poly.pdbx_strand_id
1 'polypeptide(L)'
;MKMKWLPIAAAVTAALASQAAFAVDFHGYMRGGFGVSDNGGQQTLSQQKVGRLGNEKNVFAEIQIGQEVYNKNDVSFYVDTMVAFGDDDSAKSTWNDNIAGRQANIQAKNLFGGGETLWAGQRYYQRHDIHLSDFYYWDVSGIGGGLENVVMGPGKASVALIQSDTNADFKSGNERIDTNTLDIRYAGIPLWKDASLELGYDFAQANVTDDQKARLGYDAKDGQMGTAELTWGLSGGFNKTVLQYMTGGLANQAATYGAGNGNGLVIEQGDGKGFRAINHGVIALGASNFEVGHQLVYGEANDVYVNKKLADIDTFSAVVRPAYNWSDTMKTYLELGYFKDNEKIKNSAEKSTEGSKYTIAQAWSAGRGYWARPEIRVFASYLQQDGALAKDSNGVAQDDAFTVGVQAEAWW
;
A
#
# COMPACT_ATOMS: atom_id res chain seq x y z
N MET A 1 29.53 -31.12 2.95
CA MET A 1 30.14 -29.89 3.50
C MET A 1 29.26 -29.44 4.68
N LYS A 2 29.70 -29.62 5.92
CA LYS A 2 28.93 -29.24 7.11
C LYS A 2 29.21 -27.74 7.38
N MET A 3 28.25 -26.89 7.12
CA MET A 3 28.33 -25.45 7.39
C MET A 3 28.34 -25.19 8.91
N LYS A 4 29.39 -24.56 9.41
CA LYS A 4 29.57 -24.21 10.82
C LYS A 4 28.83 -22.92 11.14
N TRP A 5 27.57 -23.03 11.49
CA TRP A 5 26.73 -21.88 11.89
C TRP A 5 26.82 -21.52 13.38
N LEU A 6 27.49 -22.36 14.19
CA LEU A 6 27.61 -22.20 15.63
C LEU A 6 28.33 -20.93 16.15
N PRO A 7 29.34 -20.36 15.49
CA PRO A 7 30.00 -19.18 16.06
C PRO A 7 29.23 -17.86 15.86
N ILE A 8 28.37 -17.76 14.86
CA ILE A 8 27.59 -16.52 14.61
C ILE A 8 26.46 -16.39 15.64
N ALA A 9 25.76 -17.48 15.93
CA ALA A 9 24.70 -17.49 16.94
C ALA A 9 25.26 -17.19 18.36
N ALA A 10 26.45 -17.74 18.70
CA ALA A 10 27.10 -17.47 19.98
C ALA A 10 27.61 -16.03 20.12
N ALA A 11 28.08 -15.40 19.03
CA ALA A 11 28.53 -14.01 19.04
C ALA A 11 27.34 -13.04 19.20
N VAL A 12 26.21 -13.31 18.57
CA VAL A 12 24.98 -12.52 18.73
C VAL A 12 24.46 -12.65 20.18
N THR A 13 24.46 -13.83 20.75
CA THR A 13 23.99 -14.04 22.14
C THR A 13 24.91 -13.38 23.18
N ALA A 14 26.23 -13.35 22.93
CA ALA A 14 27.20 -12.70 23.84
C ALA A 14 27.15 -11.17 23.76
N ALA A 15 26.86 -10.60 22.58
CA ALA A 15 26.67 -9.16 22.43
C ALA A 15 25.39 -8.66 23.12
N LEU A 16 24.34 -9.48 23.14
CA LEU A 16 23.09 -9.18 23.85
C LEU A 16 23.21 -9.26 25.38
N ALA A 17 24.18 -10.00 25.93
CA ALA A 17 24.36 -10.18 27.37
C ALA A 17 25.18 -9.07 28.07
N SER A 18 25.82 -8.18 27.32
CA SER A 18 26.72 -7.14 27.88
C SER A 18 26.14 -5.71 27.88
N GLN A 19 24.93 -5.53 27.32
CA GLN A 19 24.22 -4.25 27.35
C GLN A 19 23.03 -4.34 28.31
N ALA A 20 22.70 -3.24 28.99
CA ALA A 20 21.40 -3.14 29.67
C ALA A 20 20.34 -3.64 28.69
N ALA A 21 19.58 -4.67 29.10
CA ALA A 21 18.66 -5.37 28.22
C ALA A 21 17.63 -4.39 27.66
N PHE A 22 17.90 -3.83 26.47
CA PHE A 22 16.89 -3.12 25.73
C PHE A 22 15.80 -4.13 25.34
N ALA A 23 14.56 -3.76 25.57
CA ALA A 23 13.44 -4.61 25.17
C ALA A 23 13.46 -4.78 23.64
N VAL A 24 13.26 -6.01 23.18
CA VAL A 24 13.04 -6.29 21.76
C VAL A 24 11.62 -5.90 21.42
N ASP A 25 11.44 -5.03 20.47
CA ASP A 25 10.15 -4.70 19.91
C ASP A 25 9.73 -5.84 18.96
N PHE A 26 8.56 -6.41 19.24
CA PHE A 26 7.99 -7.47 18.44
C PHE A 26 6.62 -7.05 17.94
N HIS A 27 6.52 -6.84 16.63
CA HIS A 27 5.30 -6.45 15.95
C HIS A 27 4.98 -7.40 14.81
N GLY A 28 3.75 -7.42 14.41
CA GLY A 28 3.35 -8.20 13.25
C GLY A 28 1.99 -7.79 12.70
N TYR A 29 1.76 -8.27 11.51
CA TYR A 29 0.48 -8.22 10.81
C TYR A 29 0.19 -9.59 10.22
N MET A 30 -1.04 -10.02 10.28
CA MET A 30 -1.48 -11.19 9.53
C MET A 30 -2.91 -11.01 9.01
N ARG A 31 -3.15 -11.56 7.85
CA ARG A 31 -4.49 -11.80 7.32
C ARG A 31 -4.54 -13.19 6.69
N GLY A 32 -5.71 -13.75 6.70
CA GLY A 32 -5.95 -15.03 6.01
C GLY A 32 -7.42 -15.27 5.90
N GLY A 33 -7.83 -15.90 4.82
CA GLY A 33 -9.22 -16.22 4.63
C GLY A 33 -9.41 -17.19 3.47
N PHE A 34 -10.58 -17.75 3.42
CA PHE A 34 -11.03 -18.54 2.29
C PHE A 34 -12.54 -18.33 2.09
N GLY A 35 -12.97 -18.57 0.87
CA GLY A 35 -14.38 -18.58 0.53
C GLY A 35 -14.66 -19.57 -0.58
N VAL A 36 -15.93 -19.83 -0.74
CA VAL A 36 -16.50 -20.59 -1.85
C VAL A 36 -17.53 -19.73 -2.56
N SER A 37 -17.62 -19.84 -3.86
CA SER A 37 -18.62 -19.14 -4.66
C SER A 37 -19.49 -20.11 -5.43
N ASP A 38 -20.58 -19.62 -5.96
CA ASP A 38 -21.41 -20.31 -6.93
C ASP A 38 -20.67 -20.68 -8.22
N ASN A 39 -19.53 -20.00 -8.49
CA ASN A 39 -18.65 -20.26 -9.62
C ASN A 39 -17.37 -21.06 -9.22
N GLY A 40 -17.38 -21.76 -8.09
CA GLY A 40 -16.27 -22.58 -7.59
C GLY A 40 -15.50 -21.93 -6.44
N GLY A 41 -14.23 -21.62 -6.64
CA GLY A 41 -13.40 -20.94 -5.63
C GLY A 41 -13.81 -19.50 -5.42
N GLN A 42 -13.37 -18.89 -4.31
CA GLN A 42 -13.64 -17.48 -4.01
C GLN A 42 -13.28 -16.58 -5.18
N GLN A 43 -14.25 -15.80 -5.63
CA GLN A 43 -14.03 -14.73 -6.61
C GLN A 43 -13.67 -13.43 -5.90
N THR A 44 -12.90 -12.59 -6.59
CA THR A 44 -12.46 -11.28 -6.10
C THR A 44 -12.64 -10.23 -7.19
N LEU A 45 -12.89 -8.99 -6.79
CA LEU A 45 -13.06 -7.86 -7.69
C LEU A 45 -12.16 -6.73 -7.20
N SER A 46 -11.39 -6.09 -8.07
CA SER A 46 -10.52 -4.91 -7.85
C SER A 46 -10.53 -4.33 -6.43
N GLN A 47 -9.81 -4.99 -5.50
CA GLN A 47 -9.85 -4.73 -4.05
C GLN A 47 -9.66 -3.24 -3.71
N GLN A 48 -8.68 -2.59 -4.36
CA GLN A 48 -8.37 -1.18 -4.14
C GLN A 48 -9.54 -0.24 -4.51
N LYS A 49 -10.44 -0.71 -5.38
CA LYS A 49 -11.57 0.08 -5.90
C LYS A 49 -12.89 -0.19 -5.19
N VAL A 50 -13.12 -1.42 -4.73
CA VAL A 50 -14.41 -1.82 -4.13
C VAL A 50 -14.30 -2.29 -2.67
N GLY A 51 -13.11 -2.20 -2.08
CA GLY A 51 -12.86 -2.59 -0.69
C GLY A 51 -12.47 -4.05 -0.52
N ARG A 52 -11.85 -4.35 0.62
CA ARG A 52 -11.20 -5.64 0.91
C ARG A 52 -12.04 -6.63 1.72
N LEU A 53 -13.16 -6.22 2.32
CA LEU A 53 -14.00 -7.10 3.12
C LEU A 53 -14.60 -8.21 2.25
N GLY A 54 -14.33 -9.49 2.60
CA GLY A 54 -14.77 -10.62 1.79
C GLY A 54 -14.17 -10.71 0.38
N ASN A 55 -13.13 -9.94 0.10
CA ASN A 55 -12.53 -9.76 -1.23
C ASN A 55 -11.04 -10.11 -1.25
N GLU A 56 -10.56 -10.84 -0.24
CA GLU A 56 -9.20 -11.33 -0.11
C GLU A 56 -9.24 -12.86 0.04
N LYS A 57 -8.52 -13.57 -0.82
CA LYS A 57 -8.45 -15.04 -0.82
C LYS A 57 -7.07 -15.59 -0.48
N ASN A 58 -6.14 -14.72 -0.11
CA ASN A 58 -4.77 -15.07 0.21
C ASN A 58 -4.52 -15.16 1.71
N VAL A 59 -3.43 -15.80 2.08
CA VAL A 59 -2.81 -15.72 3.40
C VAL A 59 -1.57 -14.85 3.29
N PHE A 60 -1.43 -13.89 4.19
CA PHE A 60 -0.27 -13.01 4.25
C PHE A 60 0.07 -12.70 5.70
N ALA A 61 1.34 -12.72 6.05
CA ALA A 61 1.81 -12.31 7.36
C ALA A 61 3.15 -11.60 7.28
N GLU A 62 3.36 -10.65 8.20
CA GLU A 62 4.62 -9.95 8.44
C GLU A 62 5.02 -10.10 9.89
N ILE A 63 6.30 -10.40 10.12
CA ILE A 63 6.90 -10.42 11.45
C ILE A 63 8.03 -9.41 11.45
N GLN A 64 7.92 -8.42 12.33
CA GLN A 64 8.90 -7.36 12.52
C GLN A 64 9.56 -7.52 13.88
N ILE A 65 10.89 -7.43 13.88
CA ILE A 65 11.73 -7.46 15.07
C ILE A 65 12.61 -6.23 15.02
N GLY A 66 12.46 -5.38 16.04
CA GLY A 66 13.24 -4.18 16.20
C GLY A 66 13.93 -4.12 17.54
N GLN A 67 15.06 -3.44 17.62
CA GLN A 67 15.78 -3.25 18.86
C GLN A 67 16.56 -1.95 18.88
N GLU A 68 16.42 -1.17 19.96
CA GLU A 68 17.38 -0.13 20.28
C GLU A 68 18.67 -0.81 20.76
N VAL A 69 19.77 -0.55 20.06
CA VAL A 69 21.07 -1.19 20.33
C VAL A 69 22.06 -0.23 20.99
N TYR A 70 21.72 1.05 21.04
CA TYR A 70 22.52 2.10 21.70
C TYR A 70 21.61 3.25 22.11
N ASN A 71 21.80 3.77 23.31
CA ASN A 71 21.15 4.98 23.80
C ASN A 71 22.05 5.70 24.79
N LYS A 72 22.48 6.90 24.45
CA LYS A 72 23.28 7.76 25.31
C LYS A 72 23.12 9.22 24.93
N ASN A 73 22.91 10.09 25.92
CA ASN A 73 22.77 11.53 25.74
C ASN A 73 21.67 11.89 24.69
N ASP A 74 20.53 11.22 24.79
CA ASP A 74 19.38 11.36 23.89
C ASP A 74 19.64 10.92 22.44
N VAL A 75 20.82 10.43 22.09
CA VAL A 75 21.11 9.81 20.79
C VAL A 75 20.90 8.32 20.91
N SER A 76 20.07 7.75 20.02
CA SER A 76 19.87 6.31 19.96
C SER A 76 20.07 5.72 18.57
N PHE A 77 20.47 4.44 18.53
CA PHE A 77 20.55 3.64 17.33
C PHE A 77 19.58 2.46 17.43
N TYR A 78 18.79 2.29 16.40
CA TYR A 78 17.76 1.26 16.30
C TYR A 78 18.01 0.40 15.07
N VAL A 79 17.94 -0.92 15.23
CA VAL A 79 18.01 -1.90 14.14
C VAL A 79 16.62 -2.47 13.95
N ASP A 80 16.14 -2.50 12.71
CA ASP A 80 14.82 -2.96 12.36
C ASP A 80 14.87 -3.97 11.22
N THR A 81 14.18 -5.10 11.40
CA THR A 81 14.07 -6.16 10.41
C THR A 81 12.65 -6.66 10.30
N MET A 82 12.21 -6.96 9.08
CA MET A 82 10.89 -7.54 8.83
C MET A 82 10.98 -8.61 7.75
N VAL A 83 10.33 -9.73 8.00
CA VAL A 83 10.08 -10.76 7.00
C VAL A 83 8.59 -10.89 6.76
N ALA A 84 8.22 -11.11 5.51
CA ALA A 84 6.85 -11.41 5.12
C ALA A 84 6.80 -12.79 4.47
N PHE A 85 5.67 -13.43 4.63
CA PHE A 85 5.35 -14.68 3.98
C PHE A 85 3.86 -14.69 3.62
N GLY A 86 3.56 -15.28 2.49
CA GLY A 86 2.19 -15.33 1.99
C GLY A 86 2.04 -16.30 0.84
N ASP A 87 0.82 -16.63 0.56
CA ASP A 87 0.41 -17.40 -0.60
C ASP A 87 -0.72 -16.64 -1.31
N ASP A 88 -0.53 -16.35 -2.58
CA ASP A 88 -1.53 -15.67 -3.40
C ASP A 88 -2.63 -16.63 -3.88
N ASP A 89 -2.45 -17.94 -3.68
CA ASP A 89 -3.41 -18.97 -4.05
C ASP A 89 -3.93 -19.70 -2.81
N SER A 90 -5.13 -19.38 -2.38
CA SER A 90 -5.80 -19.98 -1.21
C SER A 90 -6.02 -21.50 -1.31
N ALA A 91 -5.78 -22.11 -2.47
CA ALA A 91 -5.92 -23.55 -2.67
C ALA A 91 -4.65 -24.33 -2.25
N LYS A 92 -3.53 -23.68 -2.01
CA LYS A 92 -2.28 -24.32 -1.61
C LYS A 92 -2.16 -24.37 -0.10
N SER A 93 -2.01 -25.54 0.45
CA SER A 93 -1.87 -25.80 1.89
C SER A 93 -0.44 -25.64 2.42
N THR A 94 0.52 -25.21 1.59
CA THR A 94 1.93 -25.13 1.94
C THR A 94 2.47 -23.72 1.80
N TRP A 95 3.03 -23.19 2.88
CA TRP A 95 3.67 -21.89 2.99
C TRP A 95 5.07 -21.85 2.31
N ASN A 96 5.28 -22.62 1.27
CA ASN A 96 6.62 -22.89 0.75
C ASN A 96 7.14 -21.83 -0.21
N ASP A 97 6.34 -20.91 -0.68
CA ASP A 97 6.71 -20.28 -1.93
C ASP A 97 7.23 -18.84 -1.82
N ASN A 98 6.92 -18.06 -0.77
CA ASN A 98 7.34 -16.67 -0.78
C ASN A 98 7.70 -16.12 0.62
N ILE A 99 8.93 -16.37 1.05
CA ILE A 99 9.53 -15.60 2.16
C ILE A 99 10.28 -14.42 1.56
N ALA A 100 9.90 -13.21 1.93
CA ALA A 100 10.54 -11.99 1.48
C ALA A 100 11.06 -11.17 2.65
N GLY A 101 12.33 -10.73 2.59
CA GLY A 101 12.84 -9.67 3.45
C GLY A 101 12.16 -8.36 3.06
N ARG A 102 11.38 -7.77 3.95
CA ARG A 102 10.67 -6.50 3.70
C ARG A 102 11.43 -5.30 4.24
N GLN A 103 12.02 -5.45 5.41
CA GLN A 103 12.84 -4.39 6.01
C GLN A 103 14.13 -4.95 6.58
N ALA A 104 15.21 -4.20 6.42
CA ALA A 104 16.51 -4.40 7.04
C ALA A 104 17.21 -3.04 7.05
N ASN A 105 17.08 -2.29 8.14
CA ASN A 105 17.58 -0.93 8.22
C ASN A 105 18.14 -0.58 9.60
N ILE A 106 18.94 0.50 9.62
CA ILE A 106 19.46 1.12 10.82
C ILE A 106 18.96 2.56 10.85
N GLN A 107 18.52 2.99 12.03
CA GLN A 107 18.05 4.34 12.31
C GLN A 107 18.88 4.95 13.43
N ALA A 108 19.45 6.14 13.19
CA ALA A 108 20.09 6.97 14.21
C ALA A 108 19.14 8.13 14.54
N LYS A 109 18.62 8.15 15.77
CA LYS A 109 17.63 9.15 16.20
C LYS A 109 18.31 10.24 17.03
N ASN A 110 17.89 11.48 16.80
CA ASN A 110 18.36 12.66 17.51
C ASN A 110 19.89 12.89 17.42
N LEU A 111 20.51 12.50 16.30
CA LEU A 111 21.95 12.57 16.09
C LEU A 111 22.48 14.02 16.08
N PHE A 112 21.67 14.97 15.63
CA PHE A 112 21.98 16.39 15.55
C PHE A 112 21.28 17.24 16.63
N GLY A 113 20.51 16.59 17.53
CA GLY A 113 19.86 17.25 18.67
C GLY A 113 18.50 17.89 18.36
N GLY A 114 17.92 17.64 17.18
CA GLY A 114 16.63 18.19 16.74
C GLY A 114 15.46 17.20 16.74
N GLY A 115 15.67 15.96 17.19
CA GLY A 115 14.66 14.90 17.17
C GLY A 115 14.46 14.25 15.80
N GLU A 116 15.37 14.53 14.88
CA GLU A 116 15.41 13.93 13.54
C GLU A 116 15.86 12.46 13.57
N THR A 117 15.63 11.75 12.46
CA THR A 117 16.07 10.37 12.26
C THR A 117 16.85 10.26 10.96
N LEU A 118 18.13 9.91 11.05
CA LEU A 118 18.95 9.48 9.90
C LEU A 118 18.77 7.96 9.77
N TRP A 119 18.48 7.47 8.56
CA TRP A 119 18.31 6.03 8.33
C TRP A 119 18.99 5.56 7.05
N ALA A 120 19.33 4.28 7.00
CA ALA A 120 19.80 3.60 5.80
C ALA A 120 19.45 2.12 5.82
N GLY A 121 19.20 1.56 4.64
CA GLY A 121 18.83 0.14 4.42
C GLY A 121 17.55 -0.02 3.62
N GLN A 122 16.95 -1.21 3.67
CA GLN A 122 15.66 -1.48 3.06
C GLN A 122 14.55 -1.16 4.07
N ARG A 123 13.59 -0.33 3.65
CA ARG A 123 12.56 0.17 4.57
C ARG A 123 11.22 0.42 3.90
N TYR A 124 10.14 0.16 4.63
CA TYR A 124 8.83 0.75 4.38
C TYR A 124 8.87 2.21 4.82
N TYR A 125 9.07 3.11 3.86
CA TYR A 125 9.34 4.51 4.13
C TYR A 125 8.08 5.36 4.03
N GLN A 126 7.62 5.91 5.17
CA GLN A 126 6.51 6.87 5.30
C GLN A 126 5.32 6.57 4.36
N ARG A 127 4.86 5.32 4.37
CA ARG A 127 3.75 4.87 3.51
C ARG A 127 2.43 5.50 3.94
N HIS A 128 1.67 5.95 2.95
CA HIS A 128 0.30 6.39 3.13
C HIS A 128 -0.64 5.43 2.42
N ASP A 129 -1.59 4.86 3.16
CA ASP A 129 -2.52 3.86 2.65
C ASP A 129 -3.96 4.10 3.11
N ILE A 130 -4.86 3.40 2.47
CA ILE A 130 -6.27 3.29 2.86
C ILE A 130 -6.54 1.84 3.24
N HIS A 131 -6.54 1.56 4.54
CA HIS A 131 -6.75 0.21 5.06
C HIS A 131 -8.06 -0.44 4.57
N LEU A 132 -9.11 0.36 4.32
CA LEU A 132 -10.41 -0.08 3.81
C LEU A 132 -10.30 -0.92 2.53
N SER A 133 -9.30 -0.63 1.70
CA SER A 133 -9.12 -1.23 0.37
C SER A 133 -7.70 -1.75 0.12
N ASP A 134 -6.80 -1.62 1.10
CA ASP A 134 -5.37 -1.92 0.96
C ASP A 134 -4.72 -1.12 -0.19
N PHE A 135 -5.11 0.14 -0.34
CA PHE A 135 -4.62 1.03 -1.37
C PHE A 135 -3.53 1.96 -0.84
N TYR A 136 -2.29 1.69 -1.23
CA TYR A 136 -1.14 2.55 -0.96
C TYR A 136 -1.07 3.63 -2.04
N TYR A 137 -1.48 4.84 -1.70
CA TYR A 137 -1.52 5.95 -2.67
C TYR A 137 -0.24 6.79 -2.68
N TRP A 138 0.64 6.60 -1.67
CA TRP A 138 1.96 7.22 -1.58
C TRP A 138 2.91 6.27 -0.85
N ASP A 139 3.72 5.57 -1.63
CA ASP A 139 4.65 4.55 -1.11
C ASP A 139 5.89 4.47 -1.99
N VAL A 140 6.98 5.06 -1.52
CA VAL A 140 8.30 5.03 -2.15
C VAL A 140 9.25 4.06 -1.46
N SER A 141 8.74 3.05 -0.76
CA SER A 141 9.53 2.03 -0.07
C SER A 141 10.56 1.34 -0.96
N GLY A 142 11.72 1.04 -0.40
CA GLY A 142 12.81 0.39 -1.13
C GLY A 142 14.12 0.41 -0.34
N ILE A 143 15.22 0.18 -1.04
CA ILE A 143 16.58 0.26 -0.49
C ILE A 143 17.05 1.71 -0.62
N GLY A 144 17.49 2.32 0.48
CA GLY A 144 17.92 3.73 0.40
C GLY A 144 18.43 4.28 1.71
N GLY A 145 18.33 5.60 1.81
CA GLY A 145 18.65 6.33 3.02
C GLY A 145 18.04 7.72 3.01
N GLY A 146 17.87 8.28 4.18
CA GLY A 146 17.21 9.57 4.31
C GLY A 146 17.35 10.19 5.69
N LEU A 147 16.92 11.43 5.76
CA LEU A 147 16.83 12.20 6.99
C LEU A 147 15.36 12.60 7.18
N GLU A 148 14.75 12.23 8.30
CA GLU A 148 13.35 12.44 8.60
C GLU A 148 13.14 13.33 9.81
N ASN A 149 11.99 13.97 9.84
CA ASN A 149 11.51 14.69 11.02
C ASN A 149 12.37 15.88 11.44
N VAL A 150 13.11 16.50 10.52
CA VAL A 150 13.85 17.73 10.79
C VAL A 150 12.88 18.86 11.08
N VAL A 151 12.89 19.37 12.29
CA VAL A 151 12.01 20.48 12.70
C VAL A 151 12.35 21.72 11.88
N MET A 152 11.38 22.23 11.14
CA MET A 152 11.53 23.41 10.29
C MET A 152 10.27 24.27 10.35
N GLY A 153 10.34 25.38 11.07
CA GLY A 153 9.17 26.23 11.33
C GLY A 153 8.04 25.47 12.02
N PRO A 154 6.78 25.54 11.52
CA PRO A 154 5.64 24.90 12.16
C PRO A 154 5.55 23.38 11.89
N GLY A 155 6.31 22.86 10.95
CA GLY A 155 6.26 21.45 10.51
C GLY A 155 7.59 20.75 10.59
N LYS A 156 7.68 19.59 9.94
CA LYS A 156 8.87 18.75 9.88
C LYS A 156 9.18 18.40 8.44
N ALA A 157 10.44 18.58 8.04
CA ALA A 157 10.93 18.20 6.74
C ALA A 157 11.55 16.80 6.76
N SER A 158 11.38 16.06 5.66
CA SER A 158 12.03 14.78 5.42
C SER A 158 12.54 14.72 3.98
N VAL A 159 13.67 14.04 3.77
CA VAL A 159 14.24 13.78 2.45
C VAL A 159 14.81 12.37 2.42
N ALA A 160 14.56 11.66 1.32
CA ALA A 160 15.11 10.34 1.11
C ALA A 160 15.48 10.11 -0.36
N LEU A 161 16.49 9.28 -0.58
CA LEU A 161 16.82 8.72 -1.88
C LEU A 161 16.66 7.21 -1.80
N ILE A 162 15.78 6.67 -2.63
CA ILE A 162 15.35 5.28 -2.57
C ILE A 162 15.48 4.65 -3.94
N GLN A 163 16.10 3.48 -3.99
CA GLN A 163 16.21 2.65 -5.18
C GLN A 163 15.13 1.57 -5.17
N SER A 164 14.50 1.42 -6.30
CA SER A 164 13.60 0.32 -6.64
C SER A 164 13.88 -0.11 -8.08
N ASP A 165 13.06 -0.97 -8.66
CA ASP A 165 13.21 -1.35 -10.05
C ASP A 165 11.86 -1.41 -10.75
N THR A 166 11.86 -1.08 -12.05
CA THR A 166 10.71 -1.26 -12.93
C THR A 166 11.02 -2.27 -14.03
N ASN A 167 9.98 -2.89 -14.59
CA ASN A 167 10.11 -3.75 -15.74
C ASN A 167 10.10 -2.91 -17.02
N ALA A 168 11.07 -3.16 -17.88
CA ALA A 168 11.15 -2.56 -19.21
C ALA A 168 11.12 -3.63 -20.28
N ASP A 169 10.52 -3.28 -21.40
CA ASP A 169 10.34 -4.18 -22.53
C ASP A 169 11.44 -3.95 -23.57
N PHE A 170 12.36 -4.89 -23.63
CA PHE A 170 13.44 -4.90 -24.61
C PHE A 170 13.09 -5.80 -25.78
N LYS A 171 13.73 -5.61 -26.91
CA LYS A 171 13.60 -6.51 -28.08
C LYS A 171 13.93 -7.97 -27.75
N SER A 172 14.73 -8.19 -26.70
CA SER A 172 15.14 -9.52 -26.21
C SER A 172 14.24 -10.09 -25.10
N GLY A 173 13.17 -9.38 -24.69
CA GLY A 173 12.28 -9.74 -23.57
C GLY A 173 12.27 -8.68 -22.48
N ASN A 174 11.52 -8.92 -21.40
CA ASN A 174 11.45 -8.03 -20.28
C ASN A 174 12.72 -8.07 -19.45
N GLU A 175 13.24 -6.91 -19.09
CA GLU A 175 14.40 -6.74 -18.23
C GLU A 175 14.08 -5.69 -17.16
N ARG A 176 14.67 -5.84 -15.97
CA ARG A 176 14.52 -4.89 -14.88
C ARG A 176 15.47 -3.72 -15.07
N ILE A 177 14.97 -2.53 -14.84
CA ILE A 177 15.73 -1.29 -14.80
C ILE A 177 15.66 -0.72 -13.40
N ASP A 178 16.81 -0.40 -12.82
CA ASP A 178 16.88 0.30 -11.55
C ASP A 178 16.24 1.69 -11.70
N THR A 179 15.49 2.09 -10.70
CA THR A 179 14.91 3.43 -10.60
C THR A 179 15.34 4.08 -9.30
N ASN A 180 15.72 5.37 -9.37
CA ASN A 180 16.05 6.15 -8.20
C ASN A 180 14.95 7.17 -7.94
N THR A 181 14.37 7.15 -6.76
CA THR A 181 13.32 8.10 -6.36
C THR A 181 13.88 9.04 -5.29
N LEU A 182 13.91 10.34 -5.59
CA LEU A 182 14.09 11.40 -4.59
C LEU A 182 12.70 11.73 -4.03
N ASP A 183 12.54 11.59 -2.73
CA ASP A 183 11.31 11.97 -1.99
C ASP A 183 11.63 13.14 -1.07
N ILE A 184 10.81 14.16 -1.11
CA ILE A 184 10.90 15.34 -0.23
C ILE A 184 9.51 15.60 0.35
N ARG A 185 9.42 15.68 1.69
CA ARG A 185 8.15 15.92 2.40
C ARG A 185 8.27 17.04 3.41
N TYR A 186 7.18 17.76 3.60
CA TYR A 186 7.02 18.72 4.68
C TYR A 186 5.65 18.50 5.33
N ALA A 187 5.65 17.92 6.51
CA ALA A 187 4.47 17.41 7.19
C ALA A 187 4.17 18.17 8.48
N GLY A 188 2.92 18.04 8.98
CA GLY A 188 2.51 18.59 10.24
C GLY A 188 2.31 20.11 10.23
N ILE A 189 2.06 20.72 9.07
CA ILE A 189 1.74 22.14 8.95
C ILE A 189 0.35 22.38 9.55
N PRO A 190 0.20 23.10 10.68
CA PRO A 190 -1.11 23.31 11.29
C PRO A 190 -1.94 24.28 10.45
N LEU A 191 -3.21 23.96 10.20
CA LEU A 191 -4.15 24.81 9.48
C LEU A 191 -5.20 25.39 10.42
N TRP A 192 -5.97 24.53 11.07
CA TRP A 192 -6.94 24.87 12.11
C TRP A 192 -6.92 23.78 13.18
N LYS A 193 -7.79 23.90 14.18
CA LYS A 193 -7.84 22.90 15.26
C LYS A 193 -8.04 21.49 14.70
N ASP A 194 -7.17 20.57 15.10
CA ASP A 194 -7.17 19.14 14.72
C ASP A 194 -6.96 18.90 13.20
N ALA A 195 -6.44 19.92 12.47
CA ALA A 195 -6.13 19.78 11.05
C ALA A 195 -4.69 20.13 10.73
N SER A 196 -4.06 19.31 9.89
CA SER A 196 -2.70 19.52 9.39
C SER A 196 -2.60 19.21 7.90
N LEU A 197 -1.64 19.89 7.26
CA LEU A 197 -1.29 19.67 5.87
C LEU A 197 0.09 19.01 5.78
N GLU A 198 0.23 18.07 4.87
CA GLU A 198 1.48 17.51 4.40
C GLU A 198 1.62 17.80 2.90
N LEU A 199 2.80 18.26 2.51
CA LEU A 199 3.18 18.49 1.12
C LEU A 199 4.34 17.57 0.77
N GLY A 200 4.34 17.01 -0.43
CA GLY A 200 5.41 16.17 -0.90
C GLY A 200 5.70 16.30 -2.38
N TYR A 201 6.92 15.92 -2.73
CA TYR A 201 7.39 15.86 -4.09
C TYR A 201 8.28 14.64 -4.29
N ASP A 202 7.95 13.84 -5.28
CA ASP A 202 8.70 12.66 -5.70
C ASP A 202 9.24 12.87 -7.11
N PHE A 203 10.51 12.56 -7.31
CA PHE A 203 11.16 12.51 -8.61
C PHE A 203 11.73 11.11 -8.82
N ALA A 204 11.13 10.34 -9.72
CA ALA A 204 11.55 8.99 -10.08
C ALA A 204 12.34 9.01 -11.38
N GLN A 205 13.61 8.64 -11.32
CA GLN A 205 14.53 8.59 -12.44
C GLN A 205 14.77 7.15 -12.87
N ALA A 206 14.67 6.87 -14.18
CA ALA A 206 15.11 5.62 -14.76
C ALA A 206 16.66 5.60 -14.86
N ASN A 207 17.31 4.71 -14.10
CA ASN A 207 18.76 4.57 -14.07
C ASN A 207 19.22 3.53 -15.11
N VAL A 208 19.17 3.89 -16.38
CA VAL A 208 19.45 3.00 -17.51
C VAL A 208 20.95 2.96 -17.79
N THR A 209 21.53 1.77 -17.84
CA THR A 209 22.93 1.58 -18.26
C THR A 209 23.11 1.88 -19.76
N ASP A 210 24.34 2.14 -20.20
CA ASP A 210 24.64 2.40 -21.62
C ASP A 210 24.25 1.21 -22.51
N ASP A 211 24.44 -0.02 -22.06
CA ASP A 211 24.03 -1.22 -22.77
C ASP A 211 22.49 -1.33 -22.88
N GLN A 212 21.79 -1.09 -21.79
CA GLN A 212 20.31 -1.05 -21.78
C GLN A 212 19.81 0.06 -22.69
N LYS A 213 20.38 1.26 -22.62
CA LYS A 213 20.04 2.39 -23.49
C LYS A 213 20.19 2.07 -24.96
N ALA A 214 21.27 1.39 -25.35
CA ALA A 214 21.49 0.98 -26.73
C ALA A 214 20.46 -0.06 -27.21
N ARG A 215 19.92 -0.88 -26.32
CA ARG A 215 18.92 -1.94 -26.61
C ARG A 215 17.48 -1.46 -26.54
N LEU A 216 17.13 -0.43 -25.75
CA LEU A 216 15.78 0.12 -25.63
C LEU A 216 15.25 0.67 -26.95
N GLY A 217 16.07 1.40 -27.71
CA GLY A 217 15.68 2.03 -28.98
C GLY A 217 14.85 3.32 -28.79
N TYR A 218 14.74 3.82 -27.56
CA TYR A 218 14.14 5.10 -27.18
C TYR A 218 14.84 5.64 -25.90
N ASP A 219 14.68 6.93 -25.63
CA ASP A 219 15.18 7.54 -24.41
C ASP A 219 14.23 7.22 -23.24
N ALA A 220 14.78 6.60 -22.20
CA ALA A 220 14.04 6.35 -20.96
C ALA A 220 13.61 7.69 -20.33
N LYS A 221 12.38 7.72 -19.85
CA LYS A 221 11.77 8.93 -19.29
C LYS A 221 11.60 8.80 -17.78
N ASP A 222 11.83 9.92 -17.11
CA ASP A 222 11.60 10.11 -15.70
C ASP A 222 10.13 10.42 -15.41
N GLY A 223 9.77 10.40 -14.13
CA GLY A 223 8.44 10.76 -13.66
C GLY A 223 8.50 11.65 -12.43
N GLN A 224 7.45 12.44 -12.24
CA GLN A 224 7.32 13.33 -11.09
C GLN A 224 5.94 13.21 -10.48
N MET A 225 5.84 13.36 -9.16
CA MET A 225 4.58 13.46 -8.44
C MET A 225 4.66 14.57 -7.39
N GLY A 226 3.67 15.46 -7.41
CA GLY A 226 3.40 16.38 -6.31
C GLY A 226 2.20 15.89 -5.51
N THR A 227 2.30 15.90 -4.18
CA THR A 227 1.22 15.47 -3.26
C THR A 227 0.89 16.58 -2.27
N ALA A 228 -0.40 16.81 -2.03
CA ALA A 228 -0.92 17.60 -0.92
C ALA A 228 -1.95 16.77 -0.15
N GLU A 229 -1.71 16.51 1.13
CA GLU A 229 -2.58 15.74 2.00
C GLU A 229 -3.06 16.59 3.17
N LEU A 230 -4.36 16.80 3.27
CA LEU A 230 -5.03 17.41 4.41
C LEU A 230 -5.54 16.28 5.33
N THR A 231 -5.06 16.23 6.55
CA THR A 231 -5.60 15.37 7.60
C THR A 231 -6.41 16.19 8.58
N TRP A 232 -7.65 15.78 8.84
CA TRP A 232 -8.54 16.40 9.81
C TRP A 232 -9.01 15.37 10.84
N GLY A 233 -8.60 15.56 12.09
CA GLY A 233 -9.07 14.76 13.23
C GLY A 233 -10.52 15.10 13.54
N LEU A 234 -11.37 14.11 13.54
CA LEU A 234 -12.77 14.18 13.90
C LEU A 234 -13.01 13.45 15.22
N SER A 235 -14.11 13.78 15.93
CA SER A 235 -14.47 13.06 17.16
C SER A 235 -14.61 11.55 16.86
N GLY A 236 -13.72 10.74 17.47
CA GLY A 236 -13.68 9.29 17.30
C GLY A 236 -13.19 8.81 15.92
N GLY A 237 -12.46 9.65 15.18
CA GLY A 237 -11.91 9.25 13.88
C GLY A 237 -11.13 10.35 13.18
N PHE A 238 -11.02 10.20 11.86
CA PHE A 238 -10.31 11.15 11.00
C PHE A 238 -10.91 11.17 9.59
N ASN A 239 -10.62 12.25 8.87
CA ASN A 239 -10.83 12.36 7.43
C ASN A 239 -9.55 12.88 6.77
N LYS A 240 -9.17 12.29 5.65
CA LYS A 240 -8.06 12.76 4.82
C LYS A 240 -8.56 13.13 3.42
N THR A 241 -8.04 14.23 2.90
CA THR A 241 -8.22 14.62 1.50
C THR A 241 -6.86 14.78 0.86
N VAL A 242 -6.62 14.05 -0.23
CA VAL A 242 -5.35 14.00 -0.93
C VAL A 242 -5.53 14.45 -2.36
N LEU A 243 -4.65 15.33 -2.81
CA LEU A 243 -4.53 15.73 -4.20
C LEU A 243 -3.13 15.38 -4.70
N GLN A 244 -3.05 14.70 -5.85
CA GLN A 244 -1.80 14.31 -6.46
C GLN A 244 -1.79 14.72 -7.94
N TYR A 245 -0.66 15.26 -8.37
CA TYR A 245 -0.41 15.56 -9.78
C TYR A 245 0.87 14.84 -10.22
N MET A 246 0.78 14.10 -11.30
CA MET A 246 1.83 13.22 -11.80
C MET A 246 2.17 13.55 -13.24
N THR A 247 3.46 13.43 -13.60
CA THR A 247 3.91 13.69 -14.97
C THR A 247 4.93 12.64 -15.42
N GLY A 248 5.14 12.57 -16.74
CA GLY A 248 6.09 11.63 -17.33
C GLY A 248 5.76 10.18 -17.02
N GLY A 249 6.73 9.38 -16.70
CA GLY A 249 6.59 7.95 -16.42
C GLY A 249 5.72 7.59 -15.22
N LEU A 250 5.34 8.54 -14.36
CA LEU A 250 4.42 8.32 -13.25
C LEU A 250 2.95 8.67 -13.58
N ALA A 251 2.69 9.33 -14.70
CA ALA A 251 1.36 9.89 -14.99
C ALA A 251 0.22 8.86 -14.98
N ASN A 252 0.44 7.65 -15.51
CA ASN A 252 -0.57 6.59 -15.55
C ASN A 252 -1.00 6.12 -14.16
N GLN A 253 -0.12 6.26 -13.14
CA GLN A 253 -0.40 5.83 -11.77
C GLN A 253 -1.56 6.60 -11.14
N ALA A 254 -1.89 7.78 -11.64
CA ALA A 254 -3.03 8.55 -11.18
C ALA A 254 -4.36 7.79 -11.35
N ALA A 255 -4.56 7.11 -12.47
CA ALA A 255 -5.79 6.38 -12.77
C ALA A 255 -5.66 4.85 -12.57
N THR A 256 -4.44 4.32 -12.42
CA THR A 256 -4.21 2.87 -12.22
C THR A 256 -3.93 2.47 -10.77
N TYR A 257 -4.21 3.35 -9.80
CA TYR A 257 -3.98 3.11 -8.37
C TYR A 257 -2.51 2.85 -8.01
N GLY A 258 -1.57 3.46 -8.76
CA GLY A 258 -0.16 3.37 -8.42
C GLY A 258 0.21 4.19 -7.20
N ALA A 259 1.34 3.84 -6.60
CA ALA A 259 1.82 4.40 -5.33
C ALA A 259 2.70 5.65 -5.48
N GLY A 260 2.96 6.12 -6.70
CA GLY A 260 3.81 7.28 -6.96
C GLY A 260 5.32 6.96 -6.91
N ASN A 261 5.69 5.72 -7.09
CA ASN A 261 7.06 5.23 -6.93
C ASN A 261 7.69 4.73 -8.23
N GLY A 262 9.00 4.48 -8.19
CA GLY A 262 9.78 3.99 -9.31
C GLY A 262 9.39 2.61 -9.81
N ASN A 263 8.79 1.73 -8.98
CA ASN A 263 8.33 0.40 -9.41
C ASN A 263 7.27 0.45 -10.50
N GLY A 264 6.46 1.50 -10.51
CA GLY A 264 5.42 1.73 -11.51
C GLY A 264 5.81 2.72 -12.60
N LEU A 265 7.10 3.08 -12.72
CA LEU A 265 7.57 4.03 -13.72
C LEU A 265 7.45 3.44 -15.12
N VAL A 266 6.68 4.08 -15.99
CA VAL A 266 6.58 3.74 -17.40
C VAL A 266 7.62 4.53 -18.18
N ILE A 267 8.77 3.92 -18.41
CA ILE A 267 9.97 4.61 -18.93
C ILE A 267 9.88 5.07 -20.40
N GLU A 268 8.99 4.52 -21.19
CA GLU A 268 8.71 4.96 -22.56
C GLU A 268 7.84 6.22 -22.64
N GLN A 269 7.27 6.66 -21.52
CA GLN A 269 6.29 7.72 -21.47
C GLN A 269 6.90 9.07 -21.12
N GLY A 270 6.86 10.05 -22.05
CA GLY A 270 7.44 11.39 -21.87
C GLY A 270 6.45 12.48 -21.45
N ASP A 271 5.31 12.58 -22.12
CA ASP A 271 4.44 13.74 -22.06
C ASP A 271 3.16 13.51 -21.24
N GLY A 272 3.00 12.32 -20.65
CA GLY A 272 1.82 11.96 -19.86
C GLY A 272 1.61 12.88 -18.65
N LYS A 273 0.35 13.16 -18.37
CA LYS A 273 -0.09 13.95 -17.20
C LYS A 273 -1.21 13.22 -16.51
N GLY A 274 -1.15 13.15 -15.20
CA GLY A 274 -2.18 12.53 -14.37
C GLY A 274 -2.56 13.40 -13.19
N PHE A 275 -3.80 13.32 -12.79
CA PHE A 275 -4.34 13.94 -11.59
C PHE A 275 -5.14 12.92 -10.80
N ARG A 276 -5.00 12.93 -9.48
CA ARG A 276 -5.78 12.08 -8.59
C ARG A 276 -6.26 12.85 -7.37
N ALA A 277 -7.54 12.69 -7.05
CA ALA A 277 -8.16 13.18 -5.83
C ALA A 277 -8.67 12.01 -5.01
N ILE A 278 -8.35 11.99 -3.72
CA ILE A 278 -8.76 10.95 -2.78
C ILE A 278 -9.41 11.63 -1.58
N ASN A 279 -10.51 11.07 -1.09
CA ASN A 279 -11.04 11.37 0.23
C ASN A 279 -11.32 10.06 0.96
N HIS A 280 -10.78 9.91 2.17
CA HIS A 280 -10.97 8.71 2.95
C HIS A 280 -10.92 8.98 4.45
N GLY A 281 -11.47 8.06 5.22
CA GLY A 281 -11.42 8.17 6.68
C GLY A 281 -12.26 7.13 7.39
N VAL A 282 -12.25 7.24 8.71
CA VAL A 282 -13.14 6.49 9.61
C VAL A 282 -13.76 7.50 10.57
N ILE A 283 -15.07 7.47 10.71
CA ILE A 283 -15.83 8.43 11.50
C ILE A 283 -16.73 7.66 12.46
N ALA A 284 -16.67 7.97 13.76
CA ALA A 284 -17.65 7.51 14.74
C ALA A 284 -18.87 8.45 14.73
N LEU A 285 -20.05 7.91 14.67
CA LEU A 285 -21.31 8.70 14.65
C LEU A 285 -21.74 9.06 16.08
N GLY A 286 -21.04 10.02 16.68
CA GLY A 286 -21.32 10.52 18.03
C GLY A 286 -21.22 9.44 19.10
N ALA A 287 -22.13 9.42 20.07
CA ALA A 287 -22.21 8.41 21.13
C ALA A 287 -22.91 7.12 20.68
N SER A 288 -23.20 6.97 19.39
CA SER A 288 -23.84 5.75 18.85
C SER A 288 -22.84 4.59 18.78
N ASN A 289 -23.40 3.40 18.52
CA ASN A 289 -22.59 2.22 18.28
C ASN A 289 -22.12 2.11 16.81
N PHE A 290 -22.34 3.15 16.00
CA PHE A 290 -22.00 3.16 14.57
C PHE A 290 -20.67 3.84 14.32
N GLU A 291 -19.90 3.24 13.43
CA GLU A 291 -18.69 3.80 12.82
C GLU A 291 -18.79 3.61 11.30
N VAL A 292 -18.21 4.50 10.53
CA VAL A 292 -18.24 4.43 9.07
C VAL A 292 -16.84 4.64 8.52
N GLY A 293 -16.30 3.63 7.86
CA GLY A 293 -15.15 3.78 6.97
C GLY A 293 -15.61 4.20 5.58
N HIS A 294 -14.87 5.09 4.93
CA HIS A 294 -15.18 5.53 3.56
C HIS A 294 -13.94 5.77 2.74
N GLN A 295 -14.08 5.65 1.42
CA GLN A 295 -13.10 5.98 0.42
C GLN A 295 -13.81 6.50 -0.83
N LEU A 296 -13.31 7.61 -1.38
CA LEU A 296 -13.64 8.12 -2.71
C LEU A 296 -12.33 8.36 -3.44
N VAL A 297 -12.22 7.88 -4.67
CA VAL A 297 -11.06 8.12 -5.54
C VAL A 297 -11.56 8.54 -6.91
N TYR A 298 -11.02 9.63 -7.40
CA TYR A 298 -11.08 10.01 -8.80
C TYR A 298 -9.65 10.16 -9.32
N GLY A 299 -9.35 9.58 -10.47
CA GLY A 299 -8.07 9.69 -11.13
C GLY A 299 -8.24 9.79 -12.62
N GLU A 300 -7.42 10.62 -13.26
CA GLU A 300 -7.34 10.71 -14.72
C GLU A 300 -5.88 10.77 -15.15
N ALA A 301 -5.59 10.24 -16.32
CA ALA A 301 -4.27 10.35 -16.93
C ALA A 301 -4.43 10.44 -18.46
N ASN A 302 -3.78 11.45 -19.02
CA ASN A 302 -3.86 11.80 -20.43
C ASN A 302 -2.50 11.58 -21.09
N ASP A 303 -2.52 11.17 -22.36
CA ASP A 303 -1.35 10.88 -23.17
C ASP A 303 -0.43 9.84 -22.48
N VAL A 304 -1.01 8.79 -21.89
CA VAL A 304 -0.29 7.74 -21.19
C VAL A 304 -0.23 6.44 -21.98
N TYR A 305 0.80 5.63 -21.72
CA TYR A 305 0.93 4.31 -22.33
C TYR A 305 0.19 3.25 -21.54
N VAL A 306 -0.79 2.61 -22.17
CA VAL A 306 -1.50 1.43 -21.67
C VAL A 306 -1.29 0.30 -22.68
N ASN A 307 -0.69 -0.81 -22.23
CA ASN A 307 -0.35 -1.93 -23.14
C ASN A 307 0.38 -1.50 -24.41
N LYS A 308 1.36 -0.59 -24.29
CA LYS A 308 2.17 -0.02 -25.39
C LYS A 308 1.39 0.83 -26.38
N LYS A 309 0.20 1.27 -26.06
CA LYS A 309 -0.61 2.16 -26.86
C LYS A 309 -0.86 3.46 -26.11
N LEU A 310 -0.85 4.56 -26.84
CA LEU A 310 -1.18 5.86 -26.28
C LEU A 310 -2.68 5.94 -26.00
N ALA A 311 -3.03 6.29 -24.78
CA ALA A 311 -4.41 6.32 -24.29
C ALA A 311 -4.63 7.47 -23.32
N ASP A 312 -5.90 7.86 -23.18
CA ASP A 312 -6.42 8.61 -22.06
C ASP A 312 -7.22 7.64 -21.19
N ILE A 313 -7.01 7.68 -19.88
CA ILE A 313 -7.67 6.81 -18.92
C ILE A 313 -8.22 7.62 -17.75
N ASP A 314 -9.38 7.25 -17.27
CA ASP A 314 -9.92 7.77 -16.03
C ASP A 314 -10.56 6.66 -15.18
N THR A 315 -10.59 6.89 -13.88
CA THR A 315 -11.18 5.98 -12.91
C THR A 315 -11.96 6.76 -11.86
N PHE A 316 -13.07 6.20 -11.45
CA PHE A 316 -13.81 6.64 -10.26
C PHE A 316 -14.09 5.43 -9.40
N SER A 317 -13.91 5.53 -8.08
CA SER A 317 -14.39 4.53 -7.15
C SER A 317 -14.92 5.13 -5.86
N ALA A 318 -15.86 4.41 -5.25
CA ALA A 318 -16.44 4.73 -3.97
C ALA A 318 -16.60 3.45 -3.13
N VAL A 319 -16.15 3.51 -1.87
CA VAL A 319 -16.36 2.45 -0.88
C VAL A 319 -16.91 3.07 0.38
N VAL A 320 -17.92 2.45 0.96
CA VAL A 320 -18.44 2.79 2.28
C VAL A 320 -18.62 1.52 3.11
N ARG A 321 -18.11 1.53 4.35
CA ARG A 321 -18.17 0.40 5.29
C ARG A 321 -18.72 0.87 6.64
N PRO A 322 -20.05 0.96 6.81
CA PRO A 322 -20.64 1.11 8.13
C PRO A 322 -20.40 -0.15 8.97
N ALA A 323 -20.15 0.08 10.24
CA ALA A 323 -20.00 -0.94 11.28
C ALA A 323 -20.94 -0.63 12.44
N TYR A 324 -21.64 -1.64 12.96
CA TYR A 324 -22.42 -1.55 14.17
C TYR A 324 -21.82 -2.44 15.26
N ASN A 325 -21.39 -1.83 16.36
CA ASN A 325 -20.81 -2.51 17.51
C ASN A 325 -21.92 -2.97 18.48
N TRP A 326 -22.22 -4.28 18.49
CA TRP A 326 -23.22 -4.89 19.39
C TRP A 326 -22.72 -4.97 20.82
N SER A 327 -21.43 -5.26 20.97
CA SER A 327 -20.74 -5.37 22.26
C SER A 327 -19.29 -4.95 22.11
N ASP A 328 -18.48 -5.15 23.16
CA ASP A 328 -17.04 -4.88 23.10
C ASP A 328 -16.27 -5.85 22.20
N THR A 329 -16.87 -6.98 21.86
CA THR A 329 -16.18 -8.02 21.07
C THR A 329 -16.96 -8.44 19.80
N MET A 330 -18.14 -7.87 19.54
CA MET A 330 -18.97 -8.30 18.43
C MET A 330 -19.49 -7.11 17.61
N LYS A 331 -19.34 -7.18 16.30
CA LYS A 331 -19.80 -6.15 15.37
C LYS A 331 -20.27 -6.73 14.04
N THR A 332 -21.14 -6.01 13.36
CA THR A 332 -21.56 -6.32 11.99
C THR A 332 -21.07 -5.22 11.06
N TYR A 333 -20.47 -5.61 9.95
CA TYR A 333 -20.12 -4.73 8.84
C TYR A 333 -21.07 -4.89 7.67
N LEU A 334 -21.35 -3.80 7.00
CA LEU A 334 -21.81 -3.77 5.63
C LEU A 334 -20.73 -3.04 4.81
N GLU A 335 -20.33 -3.57 3.66
CA GLU A 335 -19.42 -2.85 2.75
C GLU A 335 -20.05 -2.79 1.37
N LEU A 336 -20.12 -1.58 0.83
CA LEU A 336 -20.60 -1.27 -0.50
C LEU A 336 -19.45 -0.63 -1.28
N GLY A 337 -19.13 -1.21 -2.43
CA GLY A 337 -18.08 -0.72 -3.31
C GLY A 337 -18.60 -0.60 -4.75
N TYR A 338 -18.14 0.44 -5.44
CA TYR A 338 -18.41 0.67 -6.86
C TYR A 338 -17.19 1.28 -7.53
N PHE A 339 -16.94 0.92 -8.78
CA PHE A 339 -15.98 1.60 -9.61
C PHE A 339 -16.44 1.70 -11.07
N LYS A 340 -15.87 2.66 -11.76
CA LYS A 340 -15.95 2.82 -13.21
C LYS A 340 -14.59 3.26 -13.73
N ASP A 341 -14.10 2.52 -14.76
CA ASP A 341 -12.87 2.81 -15.49
C ASP A 341 -13.21 3.09 -16.94
N ASN A 342 -12.65 4.14 -17.51
CA ASN A 342 -12.72 4.42 -18.93
C ASN A 342 -11.31 4.41 -19.52
N GLU A 343 -11.17 3.81 -20.69
CA GLU A 343 -9.93 3.75 -21.45
C GLU A 343 -10.23 4.14 -22.91
N LYS A 344 -9.56 5.18 -23.38
CA LYS A 344 -9.67 5.66 -24.75
C LYS A 344 -8.30 5.58 -25.43
N ILE A 345 -8.04 4.47 -26.09
CA ILE A 345 -6.85 4.33 -26.93
C ILE A 345 -6.98 5.28 -28.13
N LYS A 346 -5.90 5.97 -28.46
CA LYS A 346 -5.85 6.91 -29.60
C LYS A 346 -6.31 6.23 -30.89
N ASN A 347 -7.27 6.83 -31.59
CA ASN A 347 -7.91 6.31 -32.78
C ASN A 347 -8.75 5.02 -32.60
N SER A 348 -9.18 4.73 -31.39
CA SER A 348 -10.08 3.61 -31.09
C SER A 348 -11.35 4.11 -30.39
N ALA A 349 -12.37 3.25 -30.31
CA ALA A 349 -13.53 3.52 -29.48
C ALA A 349 -13.14 3.48 -28.01
N GLU A 350 -13.81 4.29 -27.21
CA GLU A 350 -13.68 4.25 -25.75
C GLU A 350 -14.21 2.93 -25.22
N LYS A 351 -13.48 2.34 -24.27
CA LYS A 351 -13.89 1.16 -23.50
C LYS A 351 -14.20 1.59 -22.07
N SER A 352 -15.38 1.26 -21.60
CA SER A 352 -15.76 1.42 -20.19
C SER A 352 -15.87 0.05 -19.51
N THR A 353 -15.49 -0.01 -18.25
CA THR A 353 -15.66 -1.17 -17.38
C THR A 353 -16.14 -0.67 -16.02
N GLU A 354 -17.21 -1.22 -15.51
CA GLU A 354 -17.71 -0.90 -14.19
C GLU A 354 -17.98 -2.18 -13.37
N GLY A 355 -17.94 -2.04 -12.05
CA GLY A 355 -18.22 -3.15 -11.15
C GLY A 355 -18.67 -2.69 -9.77
N SER A 356 -19.36 -3.58 -9.10
CA SER A 356 -19.96 -3.36 -7.78
C SER A 356 -19.69 -4.52 -6.85
N LYS A 357 -19.58 -4.22 -5.57
CA LYS A 357 -19.45 -5.21 -4.49
C LYS A 357 -20.37 -4.86 -3.33
N TYR A 358 -21.05 -5.87 -2.83
CA TYR A 358 -21.94 -5.81 -1.68
C TYR A 358 -21.54 -6.91 -0.71
N THR A 359 -21.07 -6.55 0.49
CA THR A 359 -20.62 -7.53 1.48
C THR A 359 -21.27 -7.25 2.83
N ILE A 360 -21.79 -8.29 3.46
CA ILE A 360 -22.14 -8.28 4.88
C ILE A 360 -21.20 -9.22 5.63
N ALA A 361 -20.75 -8.81 6.81
CA ALA A 361 -19.90 -9.66 7.64
C ALA A 361 -20.25 -9.52 9.11
N GLN A 362 -20.33 -10.66 9.82
CA GLN A 362 -20.37 -10.72 11.26
C GLN A 362 -18.95 -10.95 11.77
N ALA A 363 -18.48 -10.10 12.68
CA ALA A 363 -17.12 -10.11 13.17
C ALA A 363 -17.06 -10.21 14.70
N TRP A 364 -16.00 -10.86 15.17
CA TRP A 364 -15.58 -10.94 16.56
C TRP A 364 -14.16 -10.43 16.69
N SER A 365 -13.93 -9.46 17.57
CA SER A 365 -12.64 -8.77 17.70
C SER A 365 -12.24 -8.59 19.17
N ALA A 366 -10.95 -8.46 19.42
CA ALA A 366 -10.41 -8.14 20.72
C ALA A 366 -10.55 -6.63 21.00
N GLY A 367 -11.75 -6.23 21.38
CA GLY A 367 -12.10 -4.86 21.68
C GLY A 367 -13.11 -4.26 20.72
N ARG A 368 -13.63 -3.09 21.13
CA ARG A 368 -14.62 -2.31 20.40
C ARG A 368 -13.93 -1.38 19.40
N GLY A 369 -14.62 -1.10 18.32
CA GLY A 369 -14.23 -0.08 17.35
C GLY A 369 -13.70 -0.68 16.05
N TYR A 370 -13.62 0.19 15.05
CA TYR A 370 -13.24 -0.16 13.68
C TYR A 370 -11.84 -0.80 13.59
N TRP A 371 -10.91 -0.34 14.43
CA TRP A 371 -9.49 -0.75 14.41
C TRP A 371 -9.15 -1.88 15.37
N ALA A 372 -10.13 -2.38 16.15
CA ALA A 372 -9.86 -3.45 17.12
C ALA A 372 -9.45 -4.76 16.42
N ARG A 373 -8.29 -5.29 16.80
CA ARG A 373 -7.73 -6.56 16.32
C ARG A 373 -7.10 -7.33 17.49
N PRO A 374 -6.95 -8.68 17.39
CA PRO A 374 -7.34 -9.56 16.28
C PRO A 374 -8.84 -9.61 16.05
N GLU A 375 -9.22 -9.94 14.81
CA GLU A 375 -10.61 -10.06 14.38
C GLU A 375 -10.79 -11.32 13.54
N ILE A 376 -11.87 -12.06 13.78
CA ILE A 376 -12.37 -13.15 12.94
C ILE A 376 -13.74 -12.75 12.42
N ARG A 377 -14.01 -12.99 11.15
CA ARG A 377 -15.27 -12.60 10.51
C ARG A 377 -15.78 -13.68 9.55
N VAL A 378 -17.06 -13.88 9.55
CA VAL A 378 -17.80 -14.65 8.54
C VAL A 378 -18.46 -13.65 7.62
N PHE A 379 -18.39 -13.86 6.32
CA PHE A 379 -18.91 -12.92 5.34
C PHE A 379 -19.74 -13.59 4.25
N ALA A 380 -20.62 -12.79 3.64
CA ALA A 380 -21.27 -13.07 2.37
C ALA A 380 -21.09 -11.86 1.46
N SER A 381 -20.62 -12.08 0.24
CA SER A 381 -20.34 -11.05 -0.76
C SER A 381 -21.04 -11.37 -2.08
N TYR A 382 -21.62 -10.35 -2.70
CA TYR A 382 -22.08 -10.38 -4.07
C TYR A 382 -21.21 -9.41 -4.89
N LEU A 383 -20.64 -9.91 -5.95
CA LEU A 383 -19.75 -9.19 -6.87
C LEU A 383 -20.41 -9.12 -8.24
N GLN A 384 -20.27 -7.99 -8.91
CA GLN A 384 -20.74 -7.80 -10.28
C GLN A 384 -19.74 -6.96 -11.06
N GLN A 385 -19.47 -7.31 -12.32
CA GLN A 385 -18.61 -6.54 -13.21
C GLN A 385 -19.07 -6.67 -14.66
N ASP A 386 -19.07 -5.59 -15.40
CA ASP A 386 -19.28 -5.63 -16.84
C ASP A 386 -18.20 -6.47 -17.53
N GLY A 387 -18.64 -7.44 -18.32
CA GLY A 387 -17.76 -8.41 -18.96
C GLY A 387 -17.63 -9.69 -18.15
N ALA A 388 -16.44 -10.29 -18.11
CA ALA A 388 -16.22 -11.56 -17.41
C ALA A 388 -15.54 -11.33 -16.07
N LEU A 389 -16.28 -11.50 -14.97
CA LEU A 389 -15.74 -11.59 -13.62
C LEU A 389 -15.13 -12.98 -13.36
N ALA A 390 -15.81 -14.04 -13.80
CA ALA A 390 -15.46 -15.43 -13.59
C ALA A 390 -15.82 -16.27 -14.80
N LYS A 391 -15.48 -17.57 -14.74
CA LYS A 391 -16.01 -18.57 -15.67
C LYS A 391 -16.63 -19.71 -14.86
N ASP A 392 -17.80 -20.17 -15.30
CA ASP A 392 -18.44 -21.34 -14.68
C ASP A 392 -17.68 -22.66 -14.99
N SER A 393 -18.16 -23.78 -14.46
CA SER A 393 -17.57 -25.10 -14.67
C SER A 393 -17.52 -25.55 -16.15
N ASN A 394 -18.29 -24.91 -17.01
CA ASN A 394 -18.33 -25.17 -18.46
C ASN A 394 -17.46 -24.18 -19.25
N GLY A 395 -16.78 -23.23 -18.56
CA GLY A 395 -15.93 -22.20 -19.15
C GLY A 395 -16.72 -20.99 -19.70
N VAL A 396 -18.03 -20.89 -19.41
CA VAL A 396 -18.88 -19.77 -19.79
C VAL A 396 -18.60 -18.57 -18.89
N ALA A 397 -18.38 -17.40 -19.49
CA ALA A 397 -18.15 -16.16 -18.76
C ALA A 397 -19.39 -15.78 -17.93
N GLN A 398 -19.13 -15.42 -16.66
CA GLN A 398 -20.09 -14.91 -15.71
C GLN A 398 -19.72 -13.47 -15.34
N ASP A 399 -20.67 -12.58 -15.26
CA ASP A 399 -20.50 -11.17 -14.88
C ASP A 399 -20.78 -10.91 -13.41
N ASP A 400 -21.23 -11.92 -12.68
CA ASP A 400 -21.45 -11.87 -11.24
C ASP A 400 -20.93 -13.11 -10.51
N ALA A 401 -20.83 -13.01 -9.18
CA ALA A 401 -20.50 -14.11 -8.29
C ALA A 401 -21.04 -13.85 -6.87
N PHE A 402 -21.58 -14.90 -6.27
CA PHE A 402 -21.93 -14.89 -4.84
C PHE A 402 -20.92 -15.74 -4.08
N THR A 403 -20.27 -15.16 -3.06
CA THR A 403 -19.23 -15.80 -2.26
C THR A 403 -19.59 -15.78 -0.79
N VAL A 404 -19.35 -16.87 -0.09
CA VAL A 404 -19.40 -16.94 1.38
C VAL A 404 -18.06 -17.42 1.91
N GLY A 405 -17.63 -16.94 3.08
CA GLY A 405 -16.33 -17.33 3.60
C GLY A 405 -16.04 -16.84 5.00
N VAL A 406 -14.80 -17.09 5.41
CA VAL A 406 -14.24 -16.71 6.71
C VAL A 406 -12.93 -15.97 6.47
N GLN A 407 -12.71 -14.89 7.23
CA GLN A 407 -11.44 -14.14 7.23
C GLN A 407 -10.98 -13.91 8.66
N ALA A 408 -9.67 -13.86 8.85
CA ALA A 408 -9.02 -13.42 10.08
C ALA A 408 -8.02 -12.31 9.76
N GLU A 409 -7.88 -11.35 10.68
CA GLU A 409 -6.91 -10.27 10.56
C GLU A 409 -6.39 -9.89 11.96
N ALA A 410 -5.09 -9.71 12.07
CA ALA A 410 -4.47 -9.32 13.32
C ALA A 410 -3.27 -8.39 13.08
N TRP A 411 -3.04 -7.53 14.06
CA TRP A 411 -1.77 -6.85 14.29
C TRP A 411 -1.49 -6.80 15.79
N TRP A 412 -0.22 -6.79 16.17
CA TRP A 412 0.27 -6.77 17.56
C TRP A 412 1.58 -6.01 17.69
#